data_3b587b91316a9edddd8e03396661e28a
#
_entry.id   3b587b91316a9edddd8e03396661e28a
#
_cell.length_a   1.000
_cell.length_b   1.000
_cell.length_c   1.000
_cell.angle_alpha   90.00
_cell.angle_beta   90.00
_cell.angle_gamma   90.00
#
_symmetry.space_group_name_H-M   'P 1'
#
loop_
_entity.id
_entity.type
_entity.pdbx_description
1 polymer ?
#
loop_
_entity_poly.entity_id
_entity_poly.type
_entity_poly.pdbx_seq_one_letter_code
_entity_poly.pdbx_strand_id
1 'polypeptide(L)'
;MSNQVLKGVRIVDLSMGWAGPLSTRNLADLGATVIKVESCTNFAWWRSWEATQEWIDDDGAEKALPFLYDNRNKLDITLDLESKEGRELLL
;
A
#
# COMPACT_ATOMS: atom_id res chain seq x y z
N MET A 1 18.30 -7.11 -13.40
CA MET A 1 19.20 -5.97 -13.43
C MET A 1 18.86 -5.01 -12.30
N SER A 2 19.80 -4.70 -11.49
CA SER A 2 19.53 -3.88 -10.33
C SER A 2 19.89 -2.43 -10.58
N ASN A 3 19.01 -1.69 -11.21
CA ASN A 3 19.10 -0.23 -11.22
C ASN A 3 18.45 0.30 -9.94
N GLN A 4 19.12 0.09 -8.81
CA GLN A 4 18.60 0.53 -7.53
C GLN A 4 19.12 1.93 -7.19
N VAL A 5 18.81 2.88 -8.04
CA VAL A 5 19.27 4.27 -7.88
C VAL A 5 18.72 4.91 -6.61
N LEU A 6 17.61 4.39 -6.07
CA LEU A 6 17.01 4.91 -4.85
C LEU A 6 17.28 4.02 -3.63
N LYS A 7 18.26 3.14 -3.71
CA LYS A 7 18.65 2.32 -2.56
C LYS A 7 19.00 3.21 -1.36
N GLY A 8 18.41 2.93 -0.22
CA GLY A 8 18.60 3.71 1.00
C GLY A 8 17.56 4.81 1.21
N VAL A 9 16.72 5.10 0.21
CA VAL A 9 15.61 6.03 0.36
C VAL A 9 14.41 5.31 0.96
N ARG A 10 13.82 5.87 2.00
CA ARG A 10 12.59 5.36 2.61
C ARG A 10 11.44 6.30 2.32
N ILE A 11 10.30 5.72 1.94
CA ILE A 11 9.10 6.48 1.61
C ILE A 11 7.95 5.92 2.41
N VAL A 12 7.23 6.78 3.12
CA VAL A 12 5.97 6.43 3.79
C VAL A 12 4.84 6.79 2.83
N ASP A 13 4.09 5.79 2.40
CA ASP A 13 3.03 5.96 1.42
C ASP A 13 1.66 5.96 2.10
N LEU A 14 1.05 7.13 2.17
CA LEU A 14 -0.29 7.33 2.73
C LEU A 14 -1.35 7.47 1.63
N SER A 15 -0.96 7.26 0.38
CA SER A 15 -1.82 7.55 -0.76
C SER A 15 -2.86 6.45 -1.01
N MET A 16 -3.94 6.84 -1.68
CA MET A 16 -5.00 5.97 -2.16
C MET A 16 -5.30 6.32 -3.61
N GLY A 17 -6.05 5.48 -4.29
CA GLY A 17 -6.41 5.70 -5.68
C GLY A 17 -5.31 5.25 -6.63
N TRP A 18 -5.07 6.01 -7.70
CA TRP A 18 -4.19 5.58 -8.78
C TRP A 18 -2.85 6.30 -8.79
N ALA A 19 -2.89 7.64 -8.85
CA ALA A 19 -1.68 8.43 -9.10
C ALA A 19 -0.61 8.27 -8.01
N GLY A 20 -1.01 8.36 -6.74
CA GLY A 20 -0.09 8.22 -5.61
C GLY A 20 0.53 6.83 -5.53
N PRO A 21 -0.28 5.76 -5.46
CA PRO A 21 0.25 4.40 -5.41
C PRO A 21 1.10 4.03 -6.61
N LEU A 22 0.74 4.47 -7.81
CA LEU A 22 1.52 4.23 -9.01
C LEU A 22 2.89 4.90 -8.94
N SER A 23 2.93 6.15 -8.47
CA SER A 23 4.18 6.89 -8.32
C SER A 23 5.12 6.21 -7.34
N THR A 24 4.62 5.81 -6.18
CA THR A 24 5.45 5.14 -5.17
C THR A 24 5.86 3.73 -5.61
N ARG A 25 5.01 3.03 -6.38
CA ARG A 25 5.40 1.77 -7.00
C ARG A 25 6.62 1.94 -7.90
N ASN A 26 6.62 2.96 -8.72
CA ASN A 26 7.74 3.23 -9.61
C ASN A 26 9.02 3.53 -8.82
N LEU A 27 8.90 4.26 -7.72
CA LEU A 27 10.04 4.53 -6.84
C LEU A 27 10.53 3.26 -6.15
N ALA A 28 9.62 2.37 -5.75
CA ALA A 28 9.96 1.07 -5.18
C ALA A 28 10.71 0.20 -6.19
N ASP A 29 10.28 0.22 -7.44
CA ASP A 29 10.96 -0.52 -8.51
C ASP A 29 12.40 -0.02 -8.74
N LEU A 30 12.69 1.24 -8.39
CA LEU A 30 14.03 1.82 -8.48
C LEU A 30 14.87 1.61 -7.22
N GLY A 31 14.37 0.87 -6.26
CA GLY A 31 15.12 0.48 -5.08
C GLY A 31 14.76 1.18 -3.78
N ALA A 32 13.83 2.15 -3.79
CA ALA A 32 13.36 2.78 -2.56
C ALA A 32 12.61 1.77 -1.70
N THR A 33 12.73 1.90 -0.39
CA THR A 33 11.92 1.16 0.55
C THR A 33 10.62 1.93 0.77
N VAL A 34 9.53 1.44 0.20
CA VAL A 34 8.22 2.06 0.33
C VAL A 34 7.40 1.30 1.35
N ILE A 35 6.93 2.00 2.37
CA ILE A 35 6.07 1.45 3.42
C ILE A 35 4.68 2.03 3.23
N LYS A 36 3.75 1.21 2.77
CA LYS A 36 2.36 1.62 2.62
C LYS A 36 1.64 1.49 3.95
N VAL A 37 0.96 2.55 4.34
CA VAL A 37 0.18 2.58 5.59
C VAL A 37 -1.30 2.43 5.23
N GLU A 38 -1.94 1.42 5.79
CA GLU A 38 -3.36 1.15 5.59
C GLU A 38 -4.10 1.10 6.92
N SER A 39 -5.41 1.26 6.86
CA SER A 39 -6.33 1.02 7.98
C SER A 39 -7.00 -0.34 7.81
N CYS A 40 -7.25 -1.03 8.92
CA CYS A 40 -8.05 -2.27 8.89
C CYS A 40 -9.50 -2.04 8.47
N THR A 41 -10.01 -0.82 8.65
CA THR A 41 -11.41 -0.50 8.39
C THR A 41 -11.61 0.31 7.12
N ASN A 42 -10.54 0.86 6.55
CA ASN A 42 -10.62 1.77 5.41
C ASN A 42 -9.53 1.39 4.40
N PHE A 43 -9.81 0.36 3.64
CA PHE A 43 -8.86 -0.21 2.68
C PHE A 43 -8.55 0.74 1.53
N ALA A 44 -7.41 0.55 0.89
CA ALA A 44 -7.15 1.14 -0.42
C ALA A 44 -8.30 0.77 -1.38
N TRP A 45 -8.72 1.71 -2.21
CA TRP A 45 -9.90 1.53 -3.07
C TRP A 45 -9.79 0.27 -3.93
N TRP A 46 -8.62 -0.04 -4.42
CA TRP A 46 -8.41 -1.14 -5.34
C TRP A 46 -8.50 -2.52 -4.71
N ARG A 47 -8.47 -2.59 -3.38
CA ARG A 47 -8.71 -3.83 -2.67
C ARG A 47 -10.17 -4.26 -2.69
N SER A 48 -11.08 -3.30 -2.81
CA SER A 48 -12.53 -3.54 -2.64
C SER A 48 -13.36 -3.16 -3.85
N TRP A 49 -12.74 -3.05 -5.01
CA TRP A 49 -13.43 -2.60 -6.23
C TRP A 49 -14.62 -3.48 -6.61
N GLU A 50 -14.50 -4.78 -6.41
CA GLU A 50 -15.53 -5.77 -6.75
C GLU A 50 -15.99 -6.56 -5.52
N ALA A 51 -16.24 -5.89 -4.41
CA ALA A 51 -16.56 -6.55 -3.16
C ALA A 51 -17.94 -7.26 -3.22
N THR A 52 -17.92 -8.57 -3.33
CA THR A 52 -19.09 -9.45 -3.16
C THR A 52 -18.87 -10.29 -1.91
N GLN A 53 -19.93 -10.98 -1.44
CA GLN A 53 -19.76 -11.86 -0.29
C GLN A 53 -18.78 -13.01 -0.59
N GLU A 54 -18.85 -13.57 -1.78
CA GLU A 54 -17.91 -14.61 -2.22
C GLU A 54 -16.48 -14.09 -2.23
N TRP A 55 -16.28 -12.86 -2.70
CA TRP A 55 -14.99 -12.18 -2.71
C TRP A 55 -14.44 -12.01 -1.30
N ILE A 56 -15.29 -11.62 -0.34
CA ILE A 56 -14.92 -11.46 1.07
C ILE A 56 -14.51 -12.80 1.66
N ASP A 57 -15.30 -13.84 1.41
CA ASP A 57 -15.06 -15.18 1.94
C ASP A 57 -13.76 -15.80 1.41
N ASP A 58 -13.34 -15.41 0.21
CA ASP A 58 -12.12 -15.90 -0.45
C ASP A 58 -10.91 -14.97 -0.26
N ASP A 59 -10.93 -14.10 0.73
CA ASP A 59 -9.85 -13.13 0.98
C ASP A 59 -9.53 -12.25 -0.24
N GLY A 60 -10.57 -11.80 -0.95
CA GLY A 60 -10.43 -11.05 -2.19
C GLY A 60 -9.63 -9.75 -2.04
N ALA A 61 -9.67 -9.11 -0.86
CA ALA A 61 -8.88 -7.91 -0.59
C ALA A 61 -7.38 -8.14 -0.77
N GLU A 62 -6.90 -9.35 -0.50
CA GLU A 62 -5.50 -9.72 -0.67
C GLU A 62 -5.16 -10.13 -2.11
N LYS A 63 -6.18 -10.40 -2.93
CA LYS A 63 -6.04 -10.90 -4.29
C LYS A 63 -6.44 -9.89 -5.36
N ALA A 64 -6.83 -8.67 -4.97
CA ALA A 64 -7.31 -7.66 -5.91
C ALA A 64 -6.19 -7.23 -6.88
N LEU A 65 -6.36 -7.53 -8.17
CA LEU A 65 -5.34 -7.24 -9.17
C LEU A 65 -4.97 -5.75 -9.28
N PRO A 66 -5.93 -4.81 -9.27
CA PRO A 66 -5.57 -3.39 -9.30
C PRO A 66 -4.70 -2.97 -8.11
N PHE A 67 -4.98 -3.51 -6.92
CA PHE A 67 -4.15 -3.24 -5.75
C PHE A 67 -2.75 -3.81 -5.94
N LEU A 68 -2.63 -5.05 -6.39
CA LEU A 68 -1.34 -5.70 -6.61
C LEU A 68 -0.53 -4.98 -7.68
N TYR A 69 -1.19 -4.51 -8.73
CA TYR A 69 -0.54 -3.76 -9.79
C TYR A 69 0.09 -2.46 -9.31
N ASP A 70 -0.63 -1.69 -8.48
CA ASP A 70 -0.17 -0.37 -8.03
C ASP A 70 0.78 -0.44 -6.85
N ASN A 71 0.85 -1.57 -6.14
CA ASN A 71 1.55 -1.64 -4.86
C ASN A 71 2.63 -2.71 -4.80
N ARG A 72 3.11 -3.18 -5.95
CA ARG A 72 4.20 -4.14 -5.97
C ARG A 72 5.48 -3.54 -5.37
N ASN A 73 6.31 -4.40 -4.80
CA ASN A 73 7.59 -4.05 -4.17
C ASN A 73 7.47 -3.14 -2.94
N LYS A 74 6.27 -2.96 -2.42
CA LYS A 74 6.05 -2.19 -1.18
C LYS A 74 5.93 -3.12 0.02
N LEU A 75 6.33 -2.61 1.17
CA LEU A 75 5.95 -3.18 2.45
C LEU A 75 4.62 -2.56 2.87
N ASP A 76 3.85 -3.28 3.63
CA ASP A 76 2.53 -2.81 4.06
C ASP A 76 2.40 -2.96 5.57
N ILE A 77 1.94 -1.91 6.23
CA ILE A 77 1.63 -1.93 7.66
C ILE A 77 0.26 -1.35 7.90
N THR A 78 -0.36 -1.77 8.98
CA THR A 78 -1.68 -1.29 9.38
C THR A 78 -1.53 -0.40 10.61
N LEU A 79 -2.01 0.83 10.52
CA LEU A 79 -2.03 1.77 11.64
C LEU A 79 -3.40 2.42 11.74
N ASP A 80 -3.87 2.64 12.96
CA ASP A 80 -5.05 3.45 13.21
C ASP A 80 -4.62 4.91 13.44
N LEU A 81 -4.70 5.72 12.40
CA LEU A 81 -4.29 7.12 12.45
C LEU A 81 -5.28 8.01 13.21
N GLU A 82 -6.44 7.48 13.56
CA GLU A 82 -7.37 8.18 14.44
C GLU A 82 -6.96 8.08 15.91
N SER A 83 -6.14 7.08 16.26
CA SER A 83 -5.60 6.94 17.60
C SER A 83 -4.32 7.76 17.76
N LYS A 84 -4.08 8.21 19.00
CA LYS A 84 -2.83 8.89 19.32
C LYS A 84 -1.61 7.98 19.11
N GLU A 85 -1.74 6.72 19.51
CA GLU A 85 -0.67 5.74 19.42
C GLU A 85 -0.30 5.46 17.95
N GLY A 86 -1.30 5.31 17.08
CA GLY A 86 -1.06 5.09 15.66
C GLY A 86 -0.34 6.27 15.02
N ARG A 87 -0.72 7.50 15.37
CA ARG A 87 -0.05 8.69 14.85
C ARG A 87 1.40 8.81 15.35
N GLU A 88 1.65 8.45 16.60
CA GLU A 88 3.02 8.47 17.15
C GLU A 88 3.92 7.47 16.45
N LEU A 89 3.40 6.29 16.12
CA LEU A 89 4.16 5.27 15.40
C LEU A 89 4.49 5.70 13.96
N LEU A 90 3.65 6.50 13.34
CA LEU A 90 3.88 7.00 11.99
C LEU A 90 5.10 7.94 11.93
N LEU A 91 5.26 8.74 12.95
CA LEU A 91 6.35 9.71 13.04
C LEU A 91 7.62 9.07 13.59
#